data_ef58e6611b233e1e613b2cab0ec77485
#
_entry.id   ef58e6611b233e1e613b2cab0ec77485
#
_cell.length_a   1.000
_cell.length_b   1.000
_cell.length_c   1.000
_cell.angle_alpha   90.00
_cell.angle_beta   90.00
_cell.angle_gamma   90.00
#
_symmetry.space_group_name_H-M   'P 1'
#
loop_
_entity.id
_entity.type
_entity.pdbx_description
1 polymer ?
#
loop_
_entity_poly.entity_id
_entity_poly.type
_entity_poly.pdbx_seq_one_letter_code
_entity_poly.pdbx_strand_id
1 'polypeptide(L)'
;MNKQELFENIKRKKSFLCVGLDTDIKKIPEHLLKEEDPIFAFNKAIIDATAPYCIAYKPNLAFYESMGVKGWIAFEKTVTYIKENYPDQFIIADAKRGDIGNTSAMYARTFFEELNIDSVTVAPYMGEDSVTPFLTYEGKWVILLALTSNKGSHDFQLTEDANGERLFKKVLRKSQEWANDENMMYVVGATQGRAFEDIRKIAPNHFLLVPGIGAQGGSLEEVCKYGMNSTCGLIVNSSRAIIYADKTENFATVAGQEAQKVQAQMEEIIKLKIEN
;
A
#
# COMPACT_ATOMS: atom_id res chain seq x y z
N MET A 1 -1.39 -13.89 -3.04
CA MET A 1 -0.50 -13.61 -4.21
C MET A 1 0.95 -13.64 -3.71
N ASN A 2 1.80 -14.49 -4.29
CA ASN A 2 3.22 -14.57 -3.94
C ASN A 2 4.06 -13.52 -4.71
N LYS A 3 5.35 -13.44 -4.43
CA LYS A 3 6.25 -12.44 -5.01
C LYS A 3 6.36 -12.55 -6.53
N GLN A 4 6.46 -13.78 -7.07
CA GLN A 4 6.54 -14.02 -8.50
C GLN A 4 5.22 -13.65 -9.20
N GLU A 5 4.08 -14.02 -8.63
CA GLU A 5 2.75 -13.66 -9.16
C GLU A 5 2.56 -12.14 -9.19
N LEU A 6 3.01 -11.44 -8.16
CA LEU A 6 2.96 -9.98 -8.12
C LEU A 6 3.83 -9.35 -9.22
N PHE A 7 5.03 -9.87 -9.43
CA PHE A 7 5.91 -9.40 -10.49
C PHE A 7 5.34 -9.68 -11.90
N GLU A 8 4.78 -10.87 -12.13
CA GLU A 8 4.12 -11.21 -13.41
C GLU A 8 2.90 -10.27 -13.66
N ASN A 9 2.17 -9.94 -12.60
CA ASN A 9 1.05 -9.00 -12.69
C ASN A 9 1.53 -7.59 -13.07
N ILE A 10 2.65 -7.13 -12.48
CA ILE A 10 3.30 -5.85 -12.85
C ILE A 10 3.66 -5.83 -14.34
N LYS A 11 4.30 -6.89 -14.85
CA LYS A 11 4.67 -7.00 -16.27
C LYS A 11 3.44 -7.00 -17.18
N ARG A 12 2.44 -7.80 -16.85
CA ARG A 12 1.22 -7.94 -17.63
C ARG A 12 0.42 -6.65 -17.72
N LYS A 13 0.25 -5.94 -16.60
CA LYS A 13 -0.48 -4.65 -16.53
C LYS A 13 0.40 -3.46 -16.86
N LYS A 14 1.71 -3.66 -16.99
CA LYS A 14 2.71 -2.60 -17.19
C LYS A 14 2.55 -1.48 -16.15
N SER A 15 2.30 -1.87 -14.93
CA SER A 15 1.95 -0.98 -13.82
C SER A 15 2.41 -1.57 -12.50
N PHE A 16 2.87 -0.71 -11.61
CA PHE A 16 3.09 -0.99 -10.20
C PHE A 16 2.31 0.01 -9.34
N LEU A 17 1.22 0.52 -9.90
CA LEU A 17 0.29 1.43 -9.23
C LEU A 17 -0.57 0.69 -8.21
N CYS A 18 -0.67 1.27 -7.02
CA CYS A 18 -1.67 0.96 -6.01
C CYS A 18 -2.64 2.14 -5.91
N VAL A 19 -3.93 1.88 -6.05
CA VAL A 19 -4.96 2.91 -5.83
C VAL A 19 -5.39 2.88 -4.36
N GLY A 20 -5.16 4.00 -3.66
CA GLY A 20 -5.59 4.15 -2.27
C GLY A 20 -7.09 4.45 -2.21
N LEU A 21 -7.81 3.67 -1.40
CA LEU A 21 -9.24 3.88 -1.14
C LEU A 21 -9.43 4.58 0.23
N ASP A 22 -8.91 5.80 0.33
CA ASP A 22 -9.03 6.66 1.51
C ASP A 22 -10.36 7.42 1.44
N THR A 23 -11.47 6.68 1.48
CA THR A 23 -12.80 7.17 1.12
C THR A 23 -13.45 7.90 2.30
N ASP A 24 -13.55 9.22 2.15
CA ASP A 24 -14.19 10.13 3.10
C ASP A 24 -15.60 10.48 2.62
N ILE A 25 -16.61 10.14 3.42
CA ILE A 25 -18.03 10.42 3.12
C ILE A 25 -18.29 11.91 2.80
N LYS A 26 -17.47 12.82 3.31
CA LYS A 26 -17.58 14.26 3.07
C LYS A 26 -17.00 14.71 1.73
N LYS A 27 -16.33 13.82 0.99
CA LYS A 27 -15.64 14.13 -0.26
C LYS A 27 -16.19 13.40 -1.48
N ILE A 28 -17.00 12.39 -1.27
CA ILE A 28 -17.64 11.65 -2.37
C ILE A 28 -18.68 12.54 -3.07
N PRO A 29 -19.03 12.27 -4.33
CA PRO A 29 -20.08 13.00 -5.06
C PRO A 29 -21.43 12.95 -4.35
N GLU A 30 -22.16 14.08 -4.34
CA GLU A 30 -23.42 14.23 -3.59
C GLU A 30 -24.51 13.23 -4.03
N HIS A 31 -24.55 12.87 -5.30
CA HIS A 31 -25.56 11.91 -5.79
C HIS A 31 -25.43 10.53 -5.14
N LEU A 32 -24.21 10.13 -4.75
CA LEU A 32 -23.98 8.86 -4.05
C LEU A 32 -24.46 8.84 -2.59
N LEU A 33 -24.67 10.01 -1.97
CA LEU A 33 -25.19 10.06 -0.59
C LEU A 33 -26.61 9.54 -0.47
N LYS A 34 -27.31 9.30 -1.57
CA LYS A 34 -28.65 8.72 -1.63
C LYS A 34 -28.62 7.16 -1.68
N GLU A 35 -27.45 6.59 -1.93
CA GLU A 35 -27.28 5.14 -1.94
C GLU A 35 -27.41 4.55 -0.52
N GLU A 36 -27.80 3.30 -0.44
CA GLU A 36 -27.87 2.58 0.84
C GLU A 36 -26.50 2.51 1.55
N ASP A 37 -25.44 2.30 0.76
CA ASP A 37 -24.05 2.29 1.23
C ASP A 37 -23.19 3.20 0.32
N PRO A 38 -23.16 4.51 0.60
CA PRO A 38 -22.46 5.48 -0.25
C PRO A 38 -20.97 5.22 -0.41
N ILE A 39 -20.31 4.75 0.65
CA ILE A 39 -18.87 4.43 0.65
C ILE A 39 -18.59 3.26 -0.28
N PHE A 40 -19.35 2.18 -0.16
CA PHE A 40 -19.20 1.03 -1.04
C PHE A 40 -19.55 1.39 -2.50
N ALA A 41 -20.62 2.14 -2.73
CA ALA A 41 -20.99 2.59 -4.08
C ALA A 41 -19.88 3.40 -4.75
N PHE A 42 -19.27 4.31 -4.00
CA PHE A 42 -18.11 5.06 -4.48
C PHE A 42 -16.91 4.14 -4.77
N ASN A 43 -16.52 3.31 -3.81
CA ASN A 43 -15.39 2.40 -3.97
C ASN A 43 -15.57 1.47 -5.17
N LYS A 44 -16.76 0.90 -5.33
CA LYS A 44 -17.10 0.02 -6.45
C LYS A 44 -16.86 0.72 -7.79
N ALA A 45 -17.38 1.93 -7.96
CA ALA A 45 -17.22 2.70 -9.20
C ALA A 45 -15.75 3.05 -9.47
N ILE A 46 -14.98 3.43 -8.44
CA ILE A 46 -13.53 3.67 -8.56
C ILE A 46 -12.79 2.39 -8.96
N ILE A 47 -13.09 1.26 -8.32
CA ILE A 47 -12.46 -0.02 -8.63
C ILE A 47 -12.72 -0.41 -10.08
N ASP A 48 -13.99 -0.38 -10.52
CA ASP A 48 -14.37 -0.73 -11.88
C ASP A 48 -13.64 0.11 -12.93
N ALA A 49 -13.42 1.38 -12.65
CA ALA A 49 -12.75 2.32 -13.57
C ALA A 49 -11.21 2.21 -13.56
N THR A 50 -10.61 1.78 -12.45
CA THR A 50 -9.15 1.83 -12.27
C THR A 50 -8.46 0.46 -12.32
N ALA A 51 -9.19 -0.64 -12.15
CA ALA A 51 -8.64 -2.00 -12.11
C ALA A 51 -7.75 -2.38 -13.32
N PRO A 52 -8.03 -1.93 -14.55
CA PRO A 52 -7.13 -2.20 -15.67
C PRO A 52 -5.73 -1.58 -15.53
N TYR A 53 -5.61 -0.50 -14.76
CA TYR A 53 -4.42 0.35 -14.70
C TYR A 53 -3.59 0.18 -13.42
N CYS A 54 -4.07 -0.59 -12.44
CA CYS A 54 -3.36 -0.81 -11.18
C CYS A 54 -3.21 -2.31 -10.86
N ILE A 55 -2.29 -2.61 -9.95
CA ILE A 55 -2.03 -3.97 -9.46
C ILE A 55 -2.53 -4.20 -8.04
N ALA A 56 -2.86 -3.13 -7.34
CA ALA A 56 -3.24 -3.20 -5.94
C ALA A 56 -4.27 -2.14 -5.56
N TYR A 57 -5.05 -2.46 -4.53
CA TYR A 57 -5.90 -1.52 -3.81
C TYR A 57 -5.51 -1.47 -2.35
N LYS A 58 -5.51 -0.26 -1.80
CA LYS A 58 -5.12 -0.01 -0.41
C LYS A 58 -6.18 0.81 0.32
N PRO A 59 -7.24 0.16 0.84
CA PRO A 59 -8.14 0.84 1.77
C PRO A 59 -7.40 1.22 3.06
N ASN A 60 -7.54 2.49 3.46
CA ASN A 60 -6.99 3.01 4.71
C ASN A 60 -8.05 2.90 5.80
N LEU A 61 -7.80 2.02 6.77
CA LEU A 61 -8.77 1.64 7.80
C LEU A 61 -9.28 2.83 8.62
N ALA A 62 -8.46 3.88 8.81
CA ALA A 62 -8.88 5.05 9.58
C ALA A 62 -10.16 5.70 9.02
N PHE A 63 -10.34 5.70 7.69
CA PHE A 63 -11.53 6.27 7.06
C PHE A 63 -12.78 5.41 7.29
N TYR A 64 -12.62 4.10 7.34
CA TYR A 64 -13.72 3.16 7.58
C TYR A 64 -14.04 3.06 9.08
N GLU A 65 -13.04 2.92 9.94
CA GLU A 65 -13.20 2.84 11.39
C GLU A 65 -13.85 4.10 11.98
N SER A 66 -13.56 5.27 11.42
CA SER A 66 -14.16 6.55 11.84
C SER A 66 -15.69 6.61 11.67
N MET A 67 -16.25 5.69 10.87
CA MET A 67 -17.69 5.56 10.62
C MET A 67 -18.35 4.45 11.48
N GLY A 68 -17.59 3.82 12.37
CA GLY A 68 -18.06 2.71 13.21
C GLY A 68 -18.47 1.49 12.40
N VAL A 69 -19.53 0.81 12.82
CA VAL A 69 -19.98 -0.44 12.21
C VAL A 69 -20.29 -0.28 10.71
N LYS A 70 -20.88 0.83 10.30
CA LYS A 70 -21.19 1.10 8.89
C LYS A 70 -19.92 1.15 8.03
N GLY A 71 -18.86 1.74 8.55
CA GLY A 71 -17.57 1.78 7.87
C GLY A 71 -16.94 0.39 7.73
N TRP A 72 -17.02 -0.45 8.76
CA TRP A 72 -16.56 -1.84 8.69
C TRP A 72 -17.34 -2.67 7.66
N ILE A 73 -18.66 -2.51 7.59
CA ILE A 73 -19.50 -3.16 6.57
C ILE A 73 -19.08 -2.71 5.16
N ALA A 74 -18.88 -1.41 4.95
CA ALA A 74 -18.42 -0.89 3.66
C ALA A 74 -17.03 -1.41 3.28
N PHE A 75 -16.13 -1.53 4.26
CA PHE A 75 -14.79 -2.11 4.07
C PHE A 75 -14.87 -3.58 3.65
N GLU A 76 -15.62 -4.39 4.38
CA GLU A 76 -15.81 -5.81 4.07
C GLU A 76 -16.42 -6.00 2.67
N LYS A 77 -17.49 -5.26 2.33
CA LYS A 77 -18.08 -5.27 0.98
C LYS A 77 -17.06 -4.89 -0.10
N THR A 78 -16.22 -3.88 0.17
CA THR A 78 -15.19 -3.43 -0.78
C THR A 78 -14.14 -4.52 -1.02
N VAL A 79 -13.64 -5.15 0.04
CA VAL A 79 -12.67 -6.26 -0.07
C VAL A 79 -13.26 -7.45 -0.81
N THR A 80 -14.48 -7.85 -0.45
CA THR A 80 -15.20 -8.95 -1.11
C THR A 80 -15.39 -8.66 -2.59
N TYR A 81 -15.83 -7.45 -2.93
CA TYR A 81 -16.03 -7.03 -4.32
C TYR A 81 -14.75 -7.12 -5.16
N ILE A 82 -13.62 -6.66 -4.62
CA ILE A 82 -12.32 -6.75 -5.32
C ILE A 82 -11.99 -8.23 -5.57
N LYS A 83 -12.11 -9.07 -4.56
CA LYS A 83 -11.74 -10.50 -4.67
C LYS A 83 -12.58 -11.28 -5.66
N GLU A 84 -13.87 -11.00 -5.70
CA GLU A 84 -14.81 -11.70 -6.60
C GLU A 84 -14.69 -11.24 -8.05
N ASN A 85 -14.46 -9.94 -8.29
CA ASN A 85 -14.50 -9.37 -9.63
C ASN A 85 -13.11 -9.10 -10.23
N TYR A 86 -12.09 -8.92 -9.38
CA TYR A 86 -10.72 -8.57 -9.77
C TYR A 86 -9.70 -9.40 -8.97
N PRO A 87 -9.71 -10.75 -9.12
CA PRO A 87 -8.89 -11.64 -8.29
C PRO A 87 -7.37 -11.48 -8.50
N ASP A 88 -6.96 -10.77 -9.53
CA ASP A 88 -5.59 -10.40 -9.82
C ASP A 88 -5.11 -9.13 -9.10
N GLN A 89 -5.98 -8.48 -8.32
CA GLN A 89 -5.60 -7.32 -7.52
C GLN A 89 -5.02 -7.74 -6.16
N PHE A 90 -3.89 -7.14 -5.80
CA PHE A 90 -3.29 -7.29 -4.48
C PHE A 90 -3.97 -6.34 -3.49
N ILE A 91 -4.46 -6.85 -2.37
CA ILE A 91 -5.20 -6.04 -1.39
C ILE A 91 -4.32 -5.74 -0.18
N ILE A 92 -4.19 -4.46 0.13
CA ILE A 92 -3.42 -3.96 1.26
C ILE A 92 -4.36 -3.35 2.30
N ALA A 93 -4.51 -3.97 3.46
CA ALA A 93 -5.14 -3.32 4.59
C ALA A 93 -4.16 -2.32 5.22
N ASP A 94 -4.36 -1.03 4.96
CA ASP A 94 -3.54 0.02 5.58
C ASP A 94 -4.06 0.33 6.98
N ALA A 95 -3.76 -0.58 7.91
CA ALA A 95 -4.30 -0.62 9.27
C ALA A 95 -3.30 -0.15 10.33
N LYS A 96 -1.99 -0.22 10.02
CA LYS A 96 -0.89 0.14 10.93
C LYS A 96 -1.07 -0.47 12.33
N ARG A 97 -1.37 -1.78 12.34
CA ARG A 97 -1.56 -2.53 13.58
C ARG A 97 -0.20 -2.84 14.24
N GLY A 98 -0.25 -3.09 15.51
CA GLY A 98 0.88 -3.52 16.33
C GLY A 98 0.42 -3.63 17.77
N ASP A 99 0.61 -4.83 18.34
CA ASP A 99 0.36 -5.14 19.73
C ASP A 99 1.22 -6.36 20.09
N ILE A 100 1.28 -6.75 21.33
CA ILE A 100 2.12 -7.86 21.74
C ILE A 100 1.42 -9.21 21.60
N GLY A 101 2.17 -10.22 21.17
CA GLY A 101 1.82 -11.64 21.24
C GLY A 101 0.40 -11.96 20.77
N ASN A 102 -0.40 -12.48 21.68
CA ASN A 102 -1.77 -12.93 21.39
C ASN A 102 -2.70 -11.83 20.87
N THR A 103 -2.56 -10.61 21.34
CA THR A 103 -3.39 -9.47 20.84
C THR A 103 -3.04 -9.17 19.39
N SER A 104 -1.76 -9.18 19.03
CA SER A 104 -1.33 -9.02 17.64
C SER A 104 -1.87 -10.15 16.75
N ALA A 105 -1.92 -11.39 17.25
CA ALA A 105 -2.52 -12.53 16.56
C ALA A 105 -4.02 -12.32 16.26
N MET A 106 -4.77 -11.67 17.16
CA MET A 106 -6.18 -11.35 16.93
C MET A 106 -6.34 -10.34 15.79
N TYR A 107 -5.47 -9.33 15.69
CA TYR A 107 -5.46 -8.42 14.55
C TYR A 107 -5.11 -9.14 13.24
N ALA A 108 -4.11 -10.01 13.25
CA ALA A 108 -3.74 -10.81 12.08
C ALA A 108 -4.90 -11.68 11.58
N ARG A 109 -5.60 -12.34 12.50
CA ARG A 109 -6.78 -13.15 12.21
C ARG A 109 -7.86 -12.35 11.48
N THR A 110 -8.17 -11.13 11.91
CA THR A 110 -9.17 -10.28 11.27
C THR A 110 -8.88 -10.10 9.78
N PHE A 111 -7.64 -9.77 9.44
CA PHE A 111 -7.31 -9.45 8.05
C PHE A 111 -7.02 -10.69 7.20
N PHE A 112 -6.39 -11.71 7.75
CA PHE A 112 -5.91 -12.85 6.99
C PHE A 112 -6.86 -14.04 6.98
N GLU A 113 -7.59 -14.31 8.06
CA GLU A 113 -8.58 -15.38 8.11
C GLU A 113 -9.97 -14.88 7.71
N GLU A 114 -10.51 -13.91 8.45
CA GLU A 114 -11.90 -13.47 8.27
C GLU A 114 -12.10 -12.74 6.92
N LEU A 115 -11.21 -11.82 6.57
CA LEU A 115 -11.30 -11.02 5.34
C LEU A 115 -10.46 -11.57 4.19
N ASN A 116 -9.56 -12.51 4.48
CA ASN A 116 -8.63 -13.11 3.50
C ASN A 116 -7.90 -12.06 2.65
N ILE A 117 -7.44 -10.96 3.25
CA ILE A 117 -6.66 -9.89 2.61
C ILE A 117 -5.23 -10.38 2.36
N ASP A 118 -4.54 -9.85 1.34
CA ASP A 118 -3.18 -10.28 0.99
C ASP A 118 -2.13 -9.74 1.94
N SER A 119 -2.29 -8.51 2.43
CA SER A 119 -1.27 -7.83 3.24
C SER A 119 -1.84 -6.82 4.24
N VAL A 120 -1.08 -6.58 5.29
CA VAL A 120 -1.42 -5.61 6.36
C VAL A 120 -0.21 -4.74 6.67
N THR A 121 -0.40 -3.44 6.83
CA THR A 121 0.63 -2.56 7.36
C THR A 121 0.74 -2.72 8.88
N VAL A 122 1.98 -2.87 9.37
CA VAL A 122 2.29 -3.15 10.78
C VAL A 122 3.36 -2.18 11.27
N ALA A 123 3.22 -1.70 12.50
CA ALA A 123 4.18 -0.82 13.16
C ALA A 123 5.21 -1.64 13.96
N PRO A 124 6.52 -1.37 13.82
CA PRO A 124 7.58 -2.17 14.44
C PRO A 124 7.95 -1.74 15.86
N TYR A 125 7.40 -0.63 16.37
CA TYR A 125 7.92 0.02 17.57
C TYR A 125 7.93 -0.86 18.82
N MET A 126 6.98 -1.80 18.95
CA MET A 126 6.90 -2.72 20.08
C MET A 126 7.78 -3.97 19.92
N GLY A 127 8.51 -4.11 18.80
CA GLY A 127 9.48 -5.19 18.60
C GLY A 127 8.93 -6.43 17.90
N GLU A 128 9.69 -7.52 17.98
CA GLU A 128 9.47 -8.76 17.23
C GLU A 128 8.10 -9.39 17.50
N ASP A 129 7.71 -9.51 18.75
CA ASP A 129 6.46 -10.14 19.18
C ASP A 129 5.19 -9.36 18.76
N SER A 130 5.34 -8.11 18.29
CA SER A 130 4.26 -7.35 17.67
C SER A 130 4.10 -7.64 16.18
N VAL A 131 5.11 -8.18 15.53
CA VAL A 131 5.16 -8.38 14.07
C VAL A 131 5.02 -9.86 13.70
N THR A 132 5.72 -10.75 14.41
CA THR A 132 5.77 -12.18 14.08
C THR A 132 4.42 -12.90 14.07
N PRO A 133 3.41 -12.54 14.89
CA PRO A 133 2.08 -13.14 14.76
C PRO A 133 1.43 -12.99 13.38
N PHE A 134 1.73 -11.91 12.66
CA PHE A 134 1.26 -11.73 11.28
C PHE A 134 2.01 -12.60 10.27
N LEU A 135 3.22 -13.04 10.57
CA LEU A 135 4.07 -13.84 9.69
C LEU A 135 3.73 -15.34 9.72
N THR A 136 2.83 -15.76 10.59
CA THR A 136 2.42 -17.18 10.70
C THR A 136 1.48 -17.64 9.59
N TYR A 137 0.99 -16.71 8.76
CA TYR A 137 0.05 -16.98 7.70
C TYR A 137 0.75 -17.16 6.35
N GLU A 138 0.72 -18.37 5.82
CA GLU A 138 1.30 -18.69 4.51
C GLU A 138 0.62 -17.89 3.38
N GLY A 139 1.42 -17.38 2.44
CA GLY A 139 0.93 -16.60 1.30
C GLY A 139 0.41 -15.20 1.65
N LYS A 140 0.64 -14.74 2.89
CA LYS A 140 0.28 -13.39 3.36
C LYS A 140 1.53 -12.56 3.58
N TRP A 141 1.33 -11.23 3.59
CA TRP A 141 2.42 -10.28 3.68
C TRP A 141 2.27 -9.32 4.85
N VAL A 142 3.36 -9.08 5.54
CA VAL A 142 3.51 -7.93 6.42
C VAL A 142 4.13 -6.77 5.64
N ILE A 143 3.54 -5.59 5.71
CA ILE A 143 4.15 -4.37 5.21
C ILE A 143 4.57 -3.53 6.41
N LEU A 144 5.84 -3.60 6.75
CA LEU A 144 6.38 -3.00 7.97
C LEU A 144 6.71 -1.51 7.75
N LEU A 145 6.31 -0.65 8.67
CA LEU A 145 6.68 0.77 8.62
C LEU A 145 8.19 0.91 8.85
N ALA A 146 8.90 1.50 7.90
CA ALA A 146 10.32 1.76 8.01
C ALA A 146 10.63 3.27 8.02
N LEU A 147 10.44 3.95 6.89
CA LEU A 147 10.70 5.39 6.77
C LEU A 147 9.50 6.09 6.15
N THR A 148 8.83 6.95 6.91
CA THR A 148 7.62 7.65 6.46
C THR A 148 7.92 9.06 5.97
N SER A 149 7.00 9.67 5.19
CA SER A 149 7.20 10.97 4.56
C SER A 149 6.78 12.16 5.41
N ASN A 150 6.11 11.93 6.54
CA ASN A 150 5.62 12.99 7.42
C ASN A 150 6.76 13.63 8.23
N LYS A 151 6.60 14.90 8.61
CA LYS A 151 7.60 15.65 9.38
C LYS A 151 7.97 14.97 10.71
N GLY A 152 7.00 14.33 11.37
CA GLY A 152 7.23 13.61 12.63
C GLY A 152 8.13 12.37 12.51
N SER A 153 8.50 11.93 11.30
CA SER A 153 9.51 10.88 11.13
C SER A 153 10.87 11.24 11.74
N HIS A 154 11.16 12.54 11.86
CA HIS A 154 12.37 13.05 12.48
C HIS A 154 12.42 12.79 13.99
N ASP A 155 11.29 12.62 14.66
CA ASP A 155 11.26 12.44 16.12
C ASP A 155 11.88 11.11 16.55
N PHE A 156 11.76 10.06 15.72
CA PHE A 156 12.26 8.72 16.02
C PHE A 156 13.01 8.07 14.86
N GLN A 157 12.45 8.03 13.65
CA GLN A 157 12.98 7.22 12.55
C GLN A 157 14.37 7.63 12.09
N LEU A 158 14.73 8.93 12.25
CA LEU A 158 16.02 9.50 11.88
C LEU A 158 16.97 9.66 13.05
N THR A 159 16.58 9.29 14.27
CA THR A 159 17.51 9.29 15.42
C THR A 159 18.62 8.27 15.20
N GLU A 160 19.82 8.60 15.64
CA GLU A 160 21.02 7.77 15.48
C GLU A 160 21.39 7.11 16.81
N ASP A 161 21.84 5.87 16.73
CA ASP A 161 22.44 5.18 17.87
C ASP A 161 23.92 5.59 18.08
N ALA A 162 24.59 4.98 19.06
CA ALA A 162 25.99 5.26 19.38
C ALA A 162 26.96 4.99 18.21
N ASN A 163 26.56 4.20 17.21
CA ASN A 163 27.34 3.88 16.02
C ASN A 163 26.96 4.76 14.81
N GLY A 164 26.04 5.70 14.98
CA GLY A 164 25.52 6.55 13.91
C GLY A 164 24.51 5.85 13.00
N GLU A 165 23.98 4.67 13.39
CA GLU A 165 22.94 4.01 12.63
C GLU A 165 21.57 4.60 12.97
N ARG A 166 20.83 5.03 11.92
CA ARG A 166 19.48 5.57 12.08
C ARG A 166 18.48 4.49 12.41
N LEU A 167 17.49 4.81 13.27
CA LEU A 167 16.49 3.86 13.75
C LEU A 167 15.78 3.11 12.59
N PHE A 168 15.39 3.79 11.51
CA PHE A 168 14.73 3.10 10.39
C PHE A 168 15.63 2.03 9.73
N LYS A 169 16.95 2.25 9.67
CA LYS A 169 17.92 1.26 9.15
C LYS A 169 18.01 0.05 10.08
N LYS A 170 18.03 0.30 11.39
CA LYS A 170 17.99 -0.74 12.40
C LYS A 170 16.71 -1.59 12.32
N VAL A 171 15.55 -0.94 12.09
CA VAL A 171 14.28 -1.65 11.84
C VAL A 171 14.39 -2.55 10.63
N LEU A 172 14.92 -2.04 9.49
CA LEU A 172 15.11 -2.82 8.27
C LEU A 172 16.02 -4.04 8.48
N ARG A 173 17.14 -3.88 9.21
CA ARG A 173 18.07 -4.99 9.47
C ARG A 173 17.45 -6.02 10.42
N LYS A 174 16.91 -5.55 11.53
CA LYS A 174 16.37 -6.43 12.58
C LYS A 174 15.18 -7.23 12.10
N SER A 175 14.29 -6.64 11.32
CA SER A 175 13.11 -7.34 10.81
C SER A 175 13.43 -8.45 9.80
N GLN A 176 14.58 -8.41 9.14
CA GLN A 176 15.03 -9.50 8.26
C GLN A 176 15.52 -10.75 9.03
N GLU A 177 15.68 -10.66 10.33
CA GLU A 177 15.86 -11.82 11.19
C GLU A 177 14.54 -12.58 11.44
N TRP A 178 13.39 -11.89 11.27
CA TRP A 178 12.04 -12.44 11.52
C TRP A 178 11.35 -12.93 10.25
N ALA A 179 11.70 -12.35 9.09
CA ALA A 179 11.04 -12.58 7.82
C ALA A 179 12.02 -12.37 6.65
N ASN A 180 11.56 -12.67 5.45
CA ASN A 180 12.33 -12.50 4.23
C ASN A 180 11.52 -11.74 3.16
N ASP A 181 12.07 -11.62 1.96
CA ASP A 181 11.49 -10.91 0.83
C ASP A 181 10.31 -11.62 0.14
N GLU A 182 9.87 -12.78 0.67
CA GLU A 182 8.68 -13.51 0.21
C GLU A 182 7.43 -13.25 1.10
N ASN A 183 7.62 -12.65 2.29
CA ASN A 183 6.51 -12.41 3.23
C ASN A 183 6.60 -11.06 3.96
N MET A 184 7.63 -10.26 3.71
CA MET A 184 7.77 -8.92 4.26
C MET A 184 8.07 -7.88 3.19
N MET A 185 7.35 -6.78 3.23
CA MET A 185 7.55 -5.54 2.48
C MET A 185 7.79 -4.39 3.47
N TYR A 186 8.23 -3.24 2.97
CA TYR A 186 8.45 -2.05 3.80
C TYR A 186 7.72 -0.83 3.28
N VAL A 187 7.20 0.01 4.17
CA VAL A 187 6.71 1.35 3.82
C VAL A 187 7.88 2.31 3.76
N VAL A 188 8.05 2.96 2.61
CA VAL A 188 9.04 4.01 2.40
C VAL A 188 8.39 5.18 1.69
N GLY A 189 8.35 6.35 2.33
CA GLY A 189 7.70 7.54 1.78
C GLY A 189 8.39 8.06 0.51
N ALA A 190 7.59 8.46 -0.49
CA ALA A 190 8.08 8.93 -1.80
C ALA A 190 8.98 10.19 -1.73
N THR A 191 8.87 10.99 -0.67
CA THR A 191 9.68 12.20 -0.47
C THR A 191 11.08 11.92 0.07
N GLN A 192 11.43 10.66 0.31
CA GLN A 192 12.68 10.27 0.94
C GLN A 192 13.86 10.09 -0.07
N GLY A 193 13.63 10.34 -1.36
CA GLY A 193 14.66 10.47 -2.39
C GLY A 193 15.82 9.48 -2.28
N ARG A 194 17.02 9.99 -1.99
CA ARG A 194 18.24 9.19 -1.86
C ARG A 194 18.24 8.16 -0.74
N ALA A 195 17.34 8.24 0.24
CA ALA A 195 17.23 7.21 1.27
C ALA A 195 16.90 5.82 0.68
N PHE A 196 16.26 5.79 -0.51
CA PHE A 196 16.03 4.53 -1.24
C PHE A 196 17.33 3.78 -1.57
N GLU A 197 18.44 4.48 -1.87
CA GLU A 197 19.74 3.84 -2.12
C GLU A 197 20.23 3.07 -0.88
N ASP A 198 20.13 3.71 0.29
CA ASP A 198 20.54 3.07 1.54
C ASP A 198 19.60 1.92 1.92
N ILE A 199 18.30 2.09 1.68
CA ILE A 199 17.30 1.05 1.92
C ILE A 199 17.58 -0.16 1.02
N ARG A 200 17.89 0.05 -0.26
CA ARG A 200 18.22 -1.04 -1.20
C ARG A 200 19.51 -1.80 -0.85
N LYS A 201 20.49 -1.14 -0.23
CA LYS A 201 21.67 -1.84 0.32
C LYS A 201 21.32 -2.81 1.45
N ILE A 202 20.28 -2.50 2.23
CA ILE A 202 19.84 -3.32 3.36
C ILE A 202 18.78 -4.35 2.92
N ALA A 203 17.83 -3.94 2.10
CA ALA A 203 16.68 -4.73 1.64
C ALA A 203 16.62 -4.77 0.11
N PRO A 204 17.59 -5.44 -0.57
CA PRO A 204 17.73 -5.36 -2.03
C PRO A 204 16.55 -5.94 -2.79
N ASN A 205 15.95 -7.01 -2.27
CA ASN A 205 14.94 -7.81 -2.96
C ASN A 205 13.50 -7.60 -2.47
N HIS A 206 13.29 -6.86 -1.37
CA HIS A 206 11.97 -6.64 -0.80
C HIS A 206 11.15 -5.68 -1.66
N PHE A 207 9.84 -5.91 -1.73
CA PHE A 207 8.93 -4.88 -2.23
C PHE A 207 8.83 -3.71 -1.24
N LEU A 208 8.72 -2.51 -1.80
CA LEU A 208 8.52 -1.27 -1.03
C LEU A 208 7.16 -0.69 -1.40
N LEU A 209 6.31 -0.50 -0.41
CA LEU A 209 5.10 0.30 -0.54
C LEU A 209 5.48 1.77 -0.39
N VAL A 210 5.24 2.54 -1.45
CA VAL A 210 5.69 3.93 -1.56
C VAL A 210 4.49 4.87 -1.63
N PRO A 211 4.00 5.39 -0.49
CA PRO A 211 2.96 6.41 -0.47
C PRO A 211 3.52 7.80 -0.75
N GLY A 212 2.65 8.71 -1.24
CA GLY A 212 2.97 10.13 -1.33
C GLY A 212 3.41 10.63 -2.71
N ILE A 213 3.23 9.83 -3.77
CA ILE A 213 3.43 10.30 -5.14
C ILE A 213 2.33 11.32 -5.52
N GLY A 214 2.73 12.40 -6.17
CA GLY A 214 1.86 13.48 -6.62
C GLY A 214 1.38 14.36 -5.47
N ALA A 215 0.35 13.96 -4.76
CA ALA A 215 -0.32 14.79 -3.74
C ALA A 215 0.57 15.24 -2.55
N GLN A 216 1.67 14.55 -2.28
CA GLN A 216 2.64 14.89 -1.23
C GLN A 216 3.99 15.39 -1.80
N GLY A 217 4.07 15.61 -3.13
CA GLY A 217 5.27 16.12 -3.80
C GLY A 217 6.35 15.09 -4.12
N GLY A 218 6.07 13.79 -3.93
CA GLY A 218 6.98 12.73 -4.34
C GLY A 218 7.05 12.58 -5.87
N SER A 219 8.25 12.41 -6.42
CA SER A 219 8.48 12.17 -7.85
C SER A 219 8.53 10.68 -8.13
N LEU A 220 7.71 10.21 -9.09
CA LEU A 220 7.75 8.81 -9.56
C LEU A 220 9.11 8.46 -10.15
N GLU A 221 9.69 9.36 -10.94
CA GLU A 221 10.99 9.16 -11.59
C GLU A 221 12.11 8.99 -10.56
N GLU A 222 12.13 9.82 -9.51
CA GLU A 222 13.14 9.75 -8.46
C GLU A 222 13.01 8.46 -7.64
N VAL A 223 11.79 8.08 -7.27
CA VAL A 223 11.50 6.81 -6.58
C VAL A 223 11.97 5.63 -7.43
N CYS A 224 11.67 5.62 -8.72
CA CYS A 224 12.10 4.55 -9.62
C CYS A 224 13.61 4.54 -9.86
N LYS A 225 14.23 5.73 -9.92
CA LYS A 225 15.68 5.84 -10.10
C LYS A 225 16.47 5.13 -9.01
N TYR A 226 16.06 5.31 -7.76
CA TYR A 226 16.80 4.83 -6.58
C TYR A 226 16.17 3.60 -5.92
N GLY A 227 14.87 3.39 -6.13
CA GLY A 227 14.10 2.36 -5.43
C GLY A 227 13.79 1.10 -6.24
N MET A 228 13.84 1.11 -7.57
CA MET A 228 13.59 -0.09 -8.37
C MET A 228 14.73 -1.12 -8.26
N ASN A 229 14.36 -2.40 -8.33
CA ASN A 229 15.26 -3.52 -8.48
C ASN A 229 14.90 -4.36 -9.74
N SER A 230 15.55 -5.50 -9.93
CA SER A 230 15.36 -6.38 -11.11
C SER A 230 13.93 -6.95 -11.25
N THR A 231 13.16 -6.99 -10.18
CA THR A 231 11.75 -7.44 -10.16
C THR A 231 10.77 -6.29 -9.92
N CYS A 232 11.10 -5.07 -10.36
CA CYS A 232 10.46 -3.82 -10.01
C CYS A 232 10.64 -3.46 -8.53
N GLY A 233 10.20 -4.29 -7.60
CA GLY A 233 10.35 -4.12 -6.16
C GLY A 233 9.59 -2.92 -5.57
N LEU A 234 8.67 -2.32 -6.31
CA LEU A 234 7.89 -1.15 -5.89
C LEU A 234 6.38 -1.40 -6.04
N ILE A 235 5.63 -0.91 -5.08
CA ILE A 235 4.18 -0.69 -5.15
C ILE A 235 3.96 0.78 -4.81
N VAL A 236 3.64 1.59 -5.80
CA VAL A 236 3.50 3.04 -5.64
C VAL A 236 2.05 3.40 -5.42
N ASN A 237 1.76 4.01 -4.26
CA ASN A 237 0.39 4.36 -3.89
C ASN A 237 0.05 5.81 -4.30
N SER A 238 -1.03 5.95 -5.08
CA SER A 238 -1.72 7.21 -5.32
C SER A 238 -3.18 7.08 -4.86
N SER A 239 -3.67 8.06 -4.11
CA SER A 239 -5.01 8.06 -3.54
C SER A 239 -5.80 9.28 -4.03
N ARG A 240 -5.74 10.38 -3.32
CA ARG A 240 -6.55 11.59 -3.56
C ARG A 240 -6.48 12.14 -4.99
N ALA A 241 -5.32 12.06 -5.63
CA ALA A 241 -5.14 12.53 -7.00
C ALA A 241 -5.93 11.69 -8.02
N ILE A 242 -6.30 10.46 -7.68
CA ILE A 242 -7.10 9.57 -8.52
C ILE A 242 -8.56 9.61 -8.08
N ILE A 243 -8.85 9.23 -6.82
CA ILE A 243 -10.23 9.00 -6.40
C ILE A 243 -11.06 10.27 -6.23
N TYR A 244 -10.42 11.43 -6.07
CA TYR A 244 -11.08 12.74 -5.93
C TYR A 244 -10.72 13.72 -7.06
N ALA A 245 -10.31 13.21 -8.21
CA ALA A 245 -9.97 14.03 -9.37
C ALA A 245 -11.19 14.79 -9.94
N ASP A 246 -12.38 14.23 -9.77
CA ASP A 246 -13.65 14.83 -10.13
C ASP A 246 -14.70 14.61 -9.04
N LYS A 247 -15.69 15.51 -8.95
CA LYS A 247 -16.79 15.45 -7.95
C LYS A 247 -18.17 15.34 -8.58
N THR A 248 -18.23 15.26 -9.89
CA THR A 248 -19.48 15.14 -10.65
C THR A 248 -19.88 13.68 -10.84
N GLU A 249 -20.93 13.43 -11.61
CA GLU A 249 -21.31 12.06 -12.01
C GLU A 249 -20.24 11.34 -12.84
N ASN A 250 -19.28 12.09 -13.40
CA ASN A 250 -18.16 11.53 -14.16
C ASN A 250 -16.95 11.11 -13.32
N PHE A 251 -17.03 11.19 -11.99
CA PHE A 251 -15.91 10.96 -11.05
C PHE A 251 -15.14 9.68 -11.33
N ALA A 252 -15.84 8.58 -11.60
CA ALA A 252 -15.22 7.29 -11.86
C ALA A 252 -14.46 7.26 -13.19
N THR A 253 -15.05 7.84 -14.26
CA THR A 253 -14.40 7.95 -15.56
C THR A 253 -13.12 8.78 -15.46
N VAL A 254 -13.16 9.90 -14.75
CA VAL A 254 -11.99 10.76 -14.55
C VAL A 254 -10.94 10.05 -13.68
N ALA A 255 -11.34 9.33 -12.64
CA ALA A 255 -10.43 8.52 -11.85
C ALA A 255 -9.70 7.45 -12.71
N GLY A 256 -10.42 6.79 -13.61
CA GLY A 256 -9.83 5.86 -14.58
C GLY A 256 -8.80 6.53 -15.48
N GLN A 257 -9.10 7.73 -15.99
CA GLN A 257 -8.16 8.51 -16.82
C GLN A 257 -6.89 8.90 -16.03
N GLU A 258 -7.03 9.32 -14.78
CA GLU A 258 -5.87 9.65 -13.93
C GLU A 258 -5.02 8.40 -13.63
N ALA A 259 -5.65 7.27 -13.32
CA ALA A 259 -4.93 6.01 -13.14
C ALA A 259 -4.20 5.58 -14.43
N GLN A 260 -4.82 5.73 -15.58
CA GLN A 260 -4.22 5.44 -16.89
C GLN A 260 -3.00 6.32 -17.18
N LYS A 261 -3.05 7.62 -16.85
CA LYS A 261 -1.88 8.51 -16.99
C LYS A 261 -0.68 8.05 -16.17
N VAL A 262 -0.93 7.64 -14.93
CA VAL A 262 0.14 7.11 -14.06
C VAL A 262 0.66 5.78 -14.61
N GLN A 263 -0.22 4.89 -15.04
CA GLN A 263 0.16 3.61 -15.64
C GLN A 263 1.02 3.81 -16.89
N ALA A 264 0.67 4.76 -17.77
CA ALA A 264 1.48 5.04 -18.96
C ALA A 264 2.91 5.50 -18.63
N GLN A 265 3.09 6.31 -17.59
CA GLN A 265 4.42 6.67 -17.08
C GLN A 265 5.18 5.45 -16.55
N MET A 266 4.49 4.57 -15.82
CA MET A 266 5.07 3.34 -15.29
C MET A 266 5.46 2.35 -16.40
N GLU A 267 4.66 2.24 -17.46
CA GLU A 267 4.97 1.41 -18.64
C GLU A 267 6.30 1.81 -19.28
N GLU A 268 6.55 3.09 -19.50
CA GLU A 268 7.81 3.58 -20.05
C GLU A 268 9.00 3.26 -19.12
N ILE A 269 8.83 3.38 -17.83
CA ILE A 269 9.87 3.03 -16.85
C ILE A 269 10.15 1.53 -16.84
N ILE A 270 9.12 0.68 -16.90
CA ILE A 270 9.26 -0.78 -16.95
C ILE A 270 10.03 -1.20 -18.21
N LYS A 271 9.67 -0.68 -19.37
CA LYS A 271 10.38 -0.94 -20.63
C LYS A 271 11.87 -0.62 -20.53
N LEU A 272 12.20 0.52 -19.92
CA LEU A 272 13.59 0.97 -19.81
C LEU A 272 14.44 0.18 -18.79
N LYS A 273 13.83 -0.31 -17.71
CA LYS A 273 14.57 -0.83 -16.55
C LYS A 273 14.44 -2.34 -16.33
N ILE A 274 13.41 -2.96 -16.88
CA ILE A 274 13.10 -4.38 -16.61
C ILE A 274 13.13 -5.21 -17.91
N GLU A 275 12.69 -4.66 -19.03
CA GLU A 275 12.57 -5.39 -20.30
C GLU A 275 13.79 -5.22 -21.21
N ASN A 276 14.73 -4.31 -20.89
CA ASN A 276 16.03 -4.15 -21.54
C ASN A 276 17.14 -4.78 -20.70
#